data_e5a10d53133b2f385c3b811dd53e55f6
#
_entry.id   e5a10d53133b2f385c3b811dd53e55f6
#
_cell.length_a   1.000
_cell.length_b   1.000
_cell.length_c   1.000
_cell.angle_alpha   90.00
_cell.angle_beta   90.00
_cell.angle_gamma   90.00
#
_symmetry.space_group_name_H-M   'P 1'
#
loop_
_entity.id
_entity.type
_entity.pdbx_description
1 polymer ?
#
loop_
_entity_poly.entity_id
_entity_poly.type
_entity_poly.pdbx_seq_one_letter_code
_entity_poly.pdbx_strand_id
1 'polypeptide(L)'
;MKQKLLFFLFILMSVGAWGKTKITNEQQARQIFDKAYNQVFGPQGATLRYDVDIIGVYKTHGTIWYKGKKQRFTDERVDTWNDGETAYMAYRKRRVVEVHDAMSDKKDKYSGKFKFSLDDFSYRVEKQGSNLLLTLKQKKGAKGTIKEVRATVTQGTYHPVSLKIKVAFIWAKIKISNFKSGGIDDNMFTFPRNKYKDWEFEDKR
;
A
#
# COMPACT_ATOMS: atom_id res chain seq x y z
N MET A 1 48.31 52.16 -18.88
CA MET A 1 47.09 51.79 -18.13
C MET A 1 45.89 51.71 -19.09
N LYS A 2 45.80 50.77 -19.99
CA LYS A 2 44.63 50.55 -20.89
C LYS A 2 44.65 49.15 -21.49
N GLN A 3 44.72 48.10 -20.65
CA GLN A 3 44.70 46.72 -21.17
C GLN A 3 44.12 45.69 -20.17
N LYS A 4 43.24 46.09 -19.25
CA LYS A 4 42.61 45.18 -18.29
C LYS A 4 41.10 45.20 -18.28
N LEU A 5 40.45 45.66 -19.35
CA LEU A 5 38.97 45.79 -19.38
C LEU A 5 38.29 44.94 -20.49
N LEU A 6 38.99 44.00 -21.09
CA LEU A 6 38.41 43.19 -22.17
C LEU A 6 38.34 41.70 -21.88
N PHE A 7 38.58 41.26 -20.64
CA PHE A 7 38.57 39.84 -20.28
C PHE A 7 37.37 39.44 -19.38
N PHE A 8 36.41 40.34 -19.18
CA PHE A 8 35.27 40.06 -18.30
C PHE A 8 33.93 39.87 -18.99
N LEU A 9 33.91 39.84 -20.36
CA LEU A 9 32.66 39.75 -21.13
C LEU A 9 32.44 38.44 -21.86
N PHE A 10 33.18 37.37 -21.54
CA PHE A 10 33.03 36.08 -22.24
C PHE A 10 32.65 34.89 -21.33
N ILE A 11 32.26 35.10 -20.06
CA ILE A 11 31.85 34.02 -19.14
C ILE A 11 30.35 34.03 -18.88
N LEU A 12 29.52 34.65 -19.73
CA LEU A 12 28.05 34.73 -19.46
C LEU A 12 27.20 34.10 -20.57
N MET A 13 27.74 33.12 -21.33
CA MET A 13 26.89 32.33 -22.26
C MET A 13 27.22 30.85 -22.24
N SER A 14 27.28 30.25 -21.05
CA SER A 14 27.08 28.81 -20.92
C SER A 14 25.93 28.58 -19.91
N VAL A 15 24.78 29.21 -20.16
CA VAL A 15 23.52 28.69 -19.63
C VAL A 15 23.30 27.39 -20.41
N GLY A 16 23.92 26.32 -19.89
CA GLY A 16 23.64 24.97 -20.35
C GLY A 16 22.14 24.78 -20.31
N ALA A 17 21.55 24.56 -21.45
CA ALA A 17 20.20 24.07 -21.58
C ALA A 17 20.15 22.76 -20.78
N TRP A 18 19.73 22.84 -19.52
CA TRP A 18 19.35 21.68 -18.74
C TRP A 18 18.11 21.12 -19.43
N GLY A 19 18.36 20.31 -20.43
CA GLY A 19 17.34 19.56 -21.12
C GLY A 19 16.62 18.77 -20.02
N LYS A 20 15.34 19.09 -19.76
CA LYS A 20 14.49 18.29 -18.89
C LYS A 20 14.53 16.88 -19.44
N THR A 21 15.30 16.00 -18.82
CA THR A 21 15.37 14.59 -19.22
C THR A 21 13.95 14.05 -19.14
N LYS A 22 13.38 13.69 -20.29
CA LYS A 22 12.01 13.17 -20.37
C LYS A 22 11.97 11.87 -19.59
N ILE A 23 11.24 11.85 -18.46
CA ILE A 23 11.08 10.66 -17.65
C ILE A 23 10.43 9.54 -18.47
N THR A 24 10.88 8.32 -18.28
CA THR A 24 10.31 7.15 -18.95
C THR A 24 8.93 6.82 -18.36
N ASN A 25 8.12 6.04 -19.10
CA ASN A 25 6.83 5.55 -18.61
C ASN A 25 7.00 4.74 -17.31
N GLU A 26 8.07 3.94 -17.20
CA GLU A 26 8.37 3.16 -16.00
C GLU A 26 8.68 4.05 -14.80
N GLN A 27 9.49 5.07 -14.96
CA GLN A 27 9.80 6.04 -13.93
C GLN A 27 8.55 6.80 -13.48
N GLN A 28 7.72 7.22 -14.43
CA GLN A 28 6.44 7.87 -14.14
C GLN A 28 5.50 6.95 -13.36
N ALA A 29 5.37 5.69 -13.79
CA ALA A 29 4.55 4.69 -13.13
C ALA A 29 5.01 4.43 -11.69
N ARG A 30 6.33 4.31 -11.46
CA ARG A 30 6.89 4.15 -10.12
C ARG A 30 6.59 5.34 -9.24
N GLN A 31 6.78 6.57 -9.71
CA GLN A 31 6.48 7.78 -8.96
C GLN A 31 5.00 7.88 -8.56
N ILE A 32 4.08 7.52 -9.47
CA ILE A 32 2.63 7.52 -9.19
C ILE A 32 2.31 6.43 -8.16
N PHE A 33 2.89 5.24 -8.33
CA PHE A 33 2.70 4.15 -7.38
C PHE A 33 3.19 4.52 -5.98
N ASP A 34 4.38 5.08 -5.86
CA ASP A 34 4.96 5.48 -4.57
C ASP A 34 4.11 6.55 -3.87
N LYS A 35 3.55 7.51 -4.63
CA LYS A 35 2.61 8.50 -4.09
C LYS A 35 1.34 7.84 -3.58
N ALA A 36 0.71 6.97 -4.36
CA ALA A 36 -0.49 6.24 -3.94
C ALA A 36 -0.22 5.34 -2.73
N TYR A 37 0.91 4.65 -2.72
CA TYR A 37 1.35 3.80 -1.62
C TYR A 37 1.53 4.59 -0.32
N ASN A 38 2.21 5.74 -0.39
CA ASN A 38 2.43 6.61 0.77
C ASN A 38 1.15 7.23 1.32
N GLN A 39 0.14 7.47 0.48
CA GLN A 39 -1.17 7.93 0.97
C GLN A 39 -1.89 6.85 1.78
N VAL A 40 -1.67 5.57 1.49
CA VAL A 40 -2.28 4.44 2.23
C VAL A 40 -1.47 4.07 3.45
N PHE A 41 -0.16 3.86 3.28
CA PHE A 41 0.73 3.25 4.29
C PHE A 41 1.67 4.26 4.96
N GLY A 42 1.61 5.52 4.57
CA GLY A 42 2.48 6.57 5.12
C GLY A 42 2.12 6.98 6.55
N PRO A 43 2.90 7.89 7.15
CA PRO A 43 2.77 8.30 8.55
C PRO A 43 1.47 9.04 8.86
N GLN A 44 0.82 9.66 7.86
CA GLN A 44 -0.46 10.35 8.03
C GLN A 44 -1.64 9.38 8.16
N GLY A 45 -1.44 8.15 7.70
CA GLY A 45 -2.43 7.10 7.71
C GLY A 45 -3.53 7.26 6.66
N ALA A 46 -4.36 6.24 6.56
CA ALA A 46 -5.53 6.24 5.70
C ALA A 46 -6.62 5.31 6.24
N THR A 47 -7.86 5.57 5.85
CA THR A 47 -8.96 4.64 5.96
C THR A 47 -9.56 4.37 4.60
N LEU A 48 -10.01 3.14 4.38
CA LEU A 48 -10.71 2.75 3.18
C LEU A 48 -11.66 1.58 3.46
N ARG A 49 -12.71 1.48 2.64
CA ARG A 49 -13.54 0.30 2.57
C ARG A 49 -13.08 -0.57 1.40
N TYR A 50 -13.05 -1.86 1.62
CA TYR A 50 -12.65 -2.82 0.60
C TYR A 50 -13.73 -3.89 0.38
N ASP A 51 -13.84 -4.35 -0.88
CA ASP A 51 -14.56 -5.54 -1.28
C ASP A 51 -13.58 -6.45 -2.02
N VAL A 52 -13.33 -7.64 -1.47
CA VAL A 52 -12.43 -8.65 -2.06
C VAL A 52 -13.23 -9.74 -2.71
N ASP A 53 -12.85 -10.09 -3.93
CA ASP A 53 -13.37 -11.24 -4.67
C ASP A 53 -12.20 -12.08 -5.21
N ILE A 54 -12.02 -13.27 -4.67
CA ILE A 54 -11.12 -14.29 -5.20
C ILE A 54 -12.01 -15.36 -5.81
N ILE A 55 -12.12 -15.34 -7.14
CA ILE A 55 -13.07 -16.15 -7.91
C ILE A 55 -13.01 -17.63 -7.48
N GLY A 56 -14.15 -18.17 -7.06
CA GLY A 56 -14.30 -19.58 -6.65
C GLY A 56 -13.67 -19.93 -5.29
N VAL A 57 -13.06 -18.96 -4.58
CA VAL A 57 -12.35 -19.22 -3.32
C VAL A 57 -12.95 -18.45 -2.15
N TYR A 58 -13.14 -17.12 -2.31
CA TYR A 58 -13.43 -16.27 -1.17
C TYR A 58 -13.95 -14.89 -1.54
N LYS A 59 -14.99 -14.45 -0.83
CA LYS A 59 -15.49 -13.07 -0.87
C LYS A 59 -15.57 -12.49 0.53
N THR A 60 -15.14 -11.25 0.69
CA THR A 60 -15.30 -10.50 1.94
C THR A 60 -15.29 -9.01 1.67
N HIS A 61 -15.82 -8.26 2.61
CA HIS A 61 -15.78 -6.81 2.61
C HIS A 61 -15.53 -6.29 4.02
N GLY A 62 -15.04 -5.08 4.12
CA GLY A 62 -14.76 -4.49 5.42
C GLY A 62 -14.19 -3.10 5.33
N THR A 63 -13.69 -2.62 6.46
CA THR A 63 -12.99 -1.35 6.56
C THR A 63 -11.61 -1.60 7.14
N ILE A 64 -10.62 -0.89 6.62
CA ILE A 64 -9.25 -0.96 7.09
C ILE A 64 -8.72 0.46 7.35
N TRP A 65 -7.91 0.58 8.39
CA TRP A 65 -7.16 1.76 8.78
C TRP A 65 -5.69 1.41 8.82
N TYR A 66 -4.86 2.25 8.24
CA TYR A 66 -3.40 2.16 8.26
C TYR A 66 -2.80 3.42 8.83
N LYS A 67 -1.68 3.30 9.56
CA LYS A 67 -0.81 4.43 9.92
C LYS A 67 0.60 3.92 10.19
N GLY A 68 1.50 4.10 9.25
CA GLY A 68 2.83 3.51 9.32
C GLY A 68 2.79 1.99 9.46
N LYS A 69 3.30 1.46 10.57
CA LYS A 69 3.27 0.02 10.90
C LYS A 69 1.96 -0.44 11.53
N LYS A 70 1.11 0.51 11.96
CA LYS A 70 -0.14 0.21 12.65
C LYS A 70 -1.24 -0.12 11.66
N GLN A 71 -2.09 -1.04 12.03
CA GLN A 71 -3.20 -1.49 11.20
C GLN A 71 -4.39 -1.87 12.07
N ARG A 72 -5.58 -1.51 11.63
CA ARG A 72 -6.83 -2.06 12.12
C ARG A 72 -7.67 -2.48 10.94
N PHE A 73 -8.32 -3.62 11.01
CA PHE A 73 -9.37 -3.93 10.07
C PHE A 73 -10.55 -4.58 10.76
N THR A 74 -11.72 -4.47 10.14
CA THR A 74 -12.95 -5.13 10.57
C THR A 74 -13.67 -5.70 9.36
N ASP A 75 -14.10 -6.94 9.47
CA ASP A 75 -15.04 -7.60 8.55
C ASP A 75 -16.13 -8.33 9.35
N GLU A 76 -16.96 -9.13 8.68
CA GLU A 76 -18.04 -9.88 9.34
C GLU A 76 -17.55 -10.93 10.35
N ARG A 77 -16.32 -11.42 10.24
CA ARG A 77 -15.79 -12.57 10.99
C ARG A 77 -14.85 -12.16 12.10
N VAL A 78 -14.04 -11.13 11.86
CA VAL A 78 -12.93 -10.76 12.73
C VAL A 78 -12.76 -9.24 12.80
N ASP A 79 -12.45 -8.76 14.01
CA ASP A 79 -11.90 -7.44 14.24
C ASP A 79 -10.43 -7.58 14.60
N THR A 80 -9.56 -6.74 14.04
CA THR A 80 -8.14 -6.75 14.37
C THR A 80 -7.64 -5.40 14.81
N TRP A 81 -6.67 -5.40 15.70
CA TRP A 81 -5.90 -4.23 16.14
C TRP A 81 -4.43 -4.62 16.12
N ASN A 82 -3.63 -3.82 15.47
CA ASN A 82 -2.18 -3.97 15.41
C ASN A 82 -1.56 -2.59 15.68
N ASP A 83 -0.91 -2.43 16.83
CA ASP A 83 -0.28 -1.19 17.26
C ASP A 83 1.17 -1.04 16.77
N GLY A 84 1.67 -2.04 16.03
CA GLY A 84 3.03 -2.12 15.52
C GLY A 84 3.93 -3.07 16.32
N GLU A 85 3.51 -3.50 17.51
CA GLU A 85 4.21 -4.45 18.38
C GLU A 85 3.36 -5.70 18.60
N THR A 86 2.11 -5.53 18.97
CA THR A 86 1.15 -6.62 19.24
C THR A 86 -0.03 -6.53 18.29
N ALA A 87 -0.45 -7.68 17.79
CA ALA A 87 -1.67 -7.81 16.98
C ALA A 87 -2.72 -8.65 17.75
N TYR A 88 -3.92 -8.09 17.91
CA TYR A 88 -5.08 -8.75 18.48
C TYR A 88 -6.06 -9.09 17.36
N MET A 89 -6.55 -10.33 17.33
CA MET A 89 -7.50 -10.83 16.35
C MET A 89 -8.73 -11.40 17.07
N ALA A 90 -9.82 -10.64 17.11
CA ALA A 90 -11.06 -11.02 17.81
C ALA A 90 -12.02 -11.73 16.85
N TYR A 91 -12.12 -13.05 16.94
CA TYR A 91 -12.97 -13.90 16.12
C TYR A 91 -14.39 -13.99 16.70
N ARG A 92 -15.34 -13.29 16.09
CA ARG A 92 -16.70 -13.11 16.62
C ARG A 92 -17.43 -14.43 16.88
N LYS A 93 -17.40 -15.37 15.94
CA LYS A 93 -18.13 -16.65 16.08
C LYS A 93 -17.57 -17.54 17.18
N ARG A 94 -16.25 -17.53 17.38
CA ARG A 94 -15.57 -18.34 18.40
C ARG A 94 -15.56 -17.67 19.77
N ARG A 95 -15.76 -16.34 19.83
CA ARG A 95 -15.53 -15.50 21.01
C ARG A 95 -14.10 -15.66 21.57
N VAL A 96 -13.12 -15.74 20.70
CA VAL A 96 -11.71 -15.88 21.02
C VAL A 96 -10.94 -14.67 20.51
N VAL A 97 -10.02 -14.17 21.31
CA VAL A 97 -9.03 -13.17 20.94
C VAL A 97 -7.66 -13.83 20.87
N GLU A 98 -7.12 -13.97 19.69
CA GLU A 98 -5.74 -14.40 19.50
C GLU A 98 -4.80 -13.20 19.61
N VAL A 99 -3.70 -13.37 20.35
CA VAL A 99 -2.67 -12.37 20.56
C VAL A 99 -1.41 -12.82 19.83
N HIS A 100 -0.90 -12.01 18.92
CA HIS A 100 0.26 -12.32 18.08
C HIS A 100 1.31 -11.22 18.19
N ASP A 101 2.55 -11.54 17.90
CA ASP A 101 3.56 -10.56 17.52
C ASP A 101 3.12 -9.87 16.23
N ALA A 102 3.10 -8.53 16.21
CA ALA A 102 2.65 -7.75 15.06
C ALA A 102 3.46 -8.04 13.78
N MET A 103 4.71 -8.42 13.91
CA MET A 103 5.60 -8.71 12.79
C MET A 103 5.65 -10.20 12.41
N SER A 104 4.97 -11.06 13.16
CA SER A 104 4.94 -12.49 12.90
C SER A 104 4.22 -12.83 11.59
N ASP A 105 4.86 -13.63 10.76
CA ASP A 105 4.25 -14.22 9.54
C ASP A 105 3.22 -15.31 9.87
N LYS A 106 3.18 -15.77 11.13
CA LYS A 106 2.28 -16.83 11.60
C LYS A 106 0.89 -16.30 12.00
N LYS A 107 0.72 -14.97 12.15
CA LYS A 107 -0.54 -14.38 12.61
C LYS A 107 -1.74 -14.60 11.71
N ASP A 108 -1.51 -14.85 10.43
CA ASP A 108 -2.55 -15.31 9.53
C ASP A 108 -2.00 -16.24 8.45
N LYS A 109 -2.86 -17.13 7.95
CA LYS A 109 -2.52 -18.15 6.95
C LYS A 109 -2.00 -17.58 5.62
N TYR A 110 -2.27 -16.31 5.36
CA TYR A 110 -2.03 -15.69 4.06
C TYR A 110 -0.93 -14.61 4.10
N SER A 111 -0.66 -13.97 5.25
CA SER A 111 0.31 -12.86 5.34
C SER A 111 1.71 -13.22 4.82
N GLY A 112 2.20 -14.40 5.17
CA GLY A 112 3.50 -14.90 4.68
C GLY A 112 3.55 -15.17 3.17
N LYS A 113 2.38 -15.34 2.52
CA LYS A 113 2.29 -15.61 1.07
C LYS A 113 2.34 -14.36 0.21
N PHE A 114 2.15 -13.18 0.80
CA PHE A 114 2.15 -11.90 0.10
C PHE A 114 3.45 -11.11 0.26
N LYS A 115 4.54 -11.77 0.67
CA LYS A 115 5.87 -11.14 0.67
C LYS A 115 6.30 -10.81 -0.74
N PHE A 116 6.62 -9.55 -0.99
CA PHE A 116 7.17 -9.08 -2.25
C PHE A 116 8.04 -7.83 -2.02
N SER A 117 9.06 -7.67 -2.83
CA SER A 117 9.84 -6.45 -2.91
C SER A 117 9.33 -5.60 -4.07
N LEU A 118 9.08 -4.33 -3.84
CA LEU A 118 8.64 -3.40 -4.89
C LEU A 118 9.69 -3.28 -6.00
N ASP A 119 10.96 -3.52 -5.72
CA ASP A 119 12.07 -3.46 -6.68
C ASP A 119 12.13 -4.70 -7.60
N ASP A 120 11.42 -5.78 -7.23
CA ASP A 120 11.29 -6.98 -8.05
C ASP A 120 10.30 -6.84 -9.22
N PHE A 121 9.71 -5.65 -9.40
CA PHE A 121 8.71 -5.39 -10.44
C PHE A 121 9.20 -4.35 -11.45
N SER A 122 8.79 -4.53 -12.72
CA SER A 122 8.75 -3.48 -13.72
C SER A 122 7.41 -2.76 -13.64
N TYR A 123 7.41 -1.47 -13.96
CA TYR A 123 6.25 -0.61 -13.80
C TYR A 123 5.81 -0.04 -15.14
N ARG A 124 4.50 0.04 -15.35
CA ARG A 124 3.89 0.70 -16.48
C ARG A 124 2.66 1.48 -16.04
N VAL A 125 2.44 2.66 -16.63
CA VAL A 125 1.22 3.45 -16.43
C VAL A 125 0.52 3.68 -17.77
N GLU A 126 -0.80 3.58 -17.74
CA GLU A 126 -1.69 3.85 -18.88
C GLU A 126 -2.88 4.68 -18.41
N LYS A 127 -3.35 5.59 -19.26
CA LYS A 127 -4.58 6.34 -19.00
C LYS A 127 -5.79 5.44 -19.29
N GLN A 128 -6.73 5.39 -18.34
CA GLN A 128 -7.97 4.61 -18.45
C GLN A 128 -9.16 5.49 -18.06
N GLY A 129 -9.73 6.18 -19.03
CA GLY A 129 -10.78 7.18 -18.79
C GLY A 129 -10.27 8.32 -17.89
N SER A 130 -10.96 8.55 -16.76
CA SER A 130 -10.58 9.53 -15.73
C SER A 130 -9.53 9.00 -14.74
N ASN A 131 -9.13 7.74 -14.86
CA ASN A 131 -8.20 7.09 -13.97
C ASN A 131 -6.87 6.76 -14.68
N LEU A 132 -5.90 6.31 -13.89
CA LEU A 132 -4.64 5.72 -14.34
C LEU A 132 -4.61 4.25 -13.94
N LEU A 133 -4.23 3.39 -14.86
CA LEU A 133 -3.93 1.99 -14.61
C LEU A 133 -2.43 1.81 -14.47
N LEU A 134 -1.98 1.41 -13.29
CA LEU A 134 -0.62 1.01 -12.99
C LEU A 134 -0.53 -0.50 -13.09
N THR A 135 0.39 -1.00 -13.90
CA THR A 135 0.68 -2.42 -14.03
C THR A 135 2.09 -2.69 -13.54
N LEU A 136 2.20 -3.52 -12.51
CA LEU A 136 3.46 -4.02 -11.96
C LEU A 136 3.58 -5.48 -12.37
N LYS A 137 4.64 -5.84 -13.09
CA LYS A 137 4.94 -7.22 -13.48
C LYS A 137 6.23 -7.68 -12.83
N GLN A 138 6.19 -8.87 -12.23
CA GLN A 138 7.38 -9.47 -11.64
C GLN A 138 8.49 -9.63 -12.69
N LYS A 139 9.68 -9.15 -12.35
CA LYS A 139 10.87 -9.29 -13.19
C LYS A 139 11.28 -10.76 -13.32
N LYS A 140 11.89 -11.13 -14.43
CA LYS A 140 12.42 -12.48 -14.66
C LYS A 140 13.49 -12.80 -13.60
N GLY A 141 13.37 -13.95 -12.94
CA GLY A 141 14.29 -14.37 -11.89
C GLY A 141 13.96 -13.87 -10.47
N ALA A 142 13.05 -12.89 -10.32
CA ALA A 142 12.62 -12.43 -9.01
C ALA A 142 11.83 -13.51 -8.25
N LYS A 143 12.06 -13.61 -6.95
CA LYS A 143 11.41 -14.57 -6.05
C LYS A 143 10.10 -13.97 -5.52
N GLY A 144 9.11 -14.80 -5.28
CA GLY A 144 7.83 -14.37 -4.70
C GLY A 144 6.62 -14.97 -5.43
N THR A 145 5.50 -14.98 -4.74
CA THR A 145 4.25 -15.59 -5.22
C THR A 145 3.41 -14.65 -6.07
N ILE A 146 3.57 -13.31 -5.85
CA ILE A 146 2.85 -12.29 -6.63
C ILE A 146 3.52 -12.13 -7.99
N LYS A 147 2.76 -12.36 -9.05
CA LYS A 147 3.24 -12.30 -10.45
C LYS A 147 2.91 -10.98 -11.13
N GLU A 148 1.77 -10.40 -10.79
CA GLU A 148 1.32 -9.15 -11.37
C GLU A 148 0.40 -8.41 -10.40
N VAL A 149 0.53 -7.07 -10.36
CA VAL A 149 -0.41 -6.18 -9.68
C VAL A 149 -0.91 -5.17 -10.68
N ARG A 150 -2.23 -4.97 -10.72
CA ARG A 150 -2.87 -3.88 -11.46
C ARG A 150 -3.57 -2.99 -10.45
N ALA A 151 -3.09 -1.76 -10.32
CA ALA A 151 -3.67 -0.76 -9.44
C ALA A 151 -4.33 0.33 -10.27
N THR A 152 -5.63 0.56 -10.06
CA THR A 152 -6.31 1.72 -10.62
C THR A 152 -6.32 2.83 -9.59
N VAL A 153 -5.87 4.01 -10.00
CA VAL A 153 -5.85 5.22 -9.15
C VAL A 153 -6.51 6.39 -9.89
N THR A 154 -7.04 7.35 -9.15
CA THR A 154 -7.57 8.57 -9.75
C THR A 154 -6.47 9.41 -10.38
N GLN A 155 -6.76 10.07 -11.50
CA GLN A 155 -5.83 11.02 -12.10
C GLN A 155 -5.72 12.27 -11.21
N GLY A 156 -4.50 12.76 -11.01
CA GLY A 156 -4.22 13.97 -10.21
C GLY A 156 -4.00 13.68 -8.72
N THR A 157 -4.99 13.16 -8.03
CA THR A 157 -4.88 12.86 -6.58
C THR A 157 -4.22 11.51 -6.29
N TYR A 158 -4.22 10.58 -7.24
CA TYR A 158 -3.68 9.21 -7.12
C TYR A 158 -4.33 8.38 -6.00
N HIS A 159 -5.59 8.68 -5.65
CA HIS A 159 -6.33 7.89 -4.68
C HIS A 159 -6.59 6.49 -5.23
N PRO A 160 -6.43 5.42 -4.42
CA PRO A 160 -6.67 4.06 -4.86
C PRO A 160 -8.16 3.82 -5.12
N VAL A 161 -8.46 3.17 -6.24
CA VAL A 161 -9.83 2.82 -6.68
C VAL A 161 -10.01 1.31 -6.68
N SER A 162 -9.01 0.57 -7.16
CA SER A 162 -9.05 -0.88 -7.16
C SER A 162 -7.66 -1.49 -7.29
N LEU A 163 -7.54 -2.74 -6.82
CA LEU A 163 -6.38 -3.58 -7.03
C LEU A 163 -6.80 -4.92 -7.62
N LYS A 164 -5.99 -5.45 -8.54
CA LYS A 164 -6.05 -6.84 -8.98
C LYS A 164 -4.67 -7.43 -8.73
N ILE A 165 -4.59 -8.50 -7.98
CA ILE A 165 -3.33 -9.13 -7.60
C ILE A 165 -3.33 -10.56 -8.14
N LYS A 166 -2.34 -10.89 -8.96
CA LYS A 166 -2.15 -12.24 -9.49
C LYS A 166 -1.17 -13.00 -8.62
N VAL A 167 -1.66 -14.05 -7.95
CA VAL A 167 -0.85 -14.98 -7.16
C VAL A 167 -0.86 -16.33 -7.88
N ALA A 168 0.29 -16.75 -8.36
CA ALA A 168 0.40 -17.88 -9.30
C ALA A 168 -0.52 -17.68 -10.52
N PHE A 169 -1.62 -18.42 -10.62
CA PHE A 169 -2.60 -18.31 -11.72
C PHE A 169 -3.95 -17.73 -11.27
N ILE A 170 -4.12 -17.40 -9.97
CA ILE A 170 -5.37 -16.89 -9.41
C ILE A 170 -5.32 -15.36 -9.32
N TRP A 171 -6.43 -14.71 -9.66
CA TRP A 171 -6.62 -13.28 -9.48
C TRP A 171 -7.49 -12.98 -8.25
N ALA A 172 -6.96 -12.19 -7.34
CA ALA A 172 -7.72 -11.50 -6.31
C ALA A 172 -8.12 -10.11 -6.83
N LYS A 173 -9.40 -9.79 -6.79
CA LYS A 173 -9.95 -8.48 -7.15
C LYS A 173 -10.32 -7.75 -5.87
N ILE A 174 -9.86 -6.52 -5.71
CA ILE A 174 -10.14 -5.68 -4.55
C ILE A 174 -10.70 -4.35 -5.07
N LYS A 175 -11.96 -4.08 -4.79
CA LYS A 175 -12.57 -2.78 -5.01
C LYS A 175 -12.35 -1.92 -3.77
N ILE A 176 -11.97 -0.66 -3.96
CA ILE A 176 -11.72 0.29 -2.88
C ILE A 176 -12.76 1.40 -2.97
N SER A 177 -13.32 1.77 -1.83
CA SER A 177 -14.28 2.86 -1.71
C SER A 177 -14.04 3.62 -0.40
N ASN A 178 -14.67 4.80 -0.28
CA ASN A 178 -14.57 5.65 0.92
C ASN A 178 -13.13 5.90 1.39
N PHE A 179 -12.20 5.99 0.43
CA PHE A 179 -10.80 6.29 0.73
C PHE A 179 -10.67 7.71 1.31
N LYS A 180 -9.99 7.81 2.45
CA LYS A 180 -9.59 9.06 3.09
C LYS A 180 -8.14 8.94 3.53
N SER A 181 -7.29 9.88 3.12
CA SER A 181 -5.89 9.95 3.56
C SER A 181 -5.75 10.92 4.73
N GLY A 182 -4.97 10.55 5.73
CA GLY A 182 -4.71 11.36 6.92
C GLY A 182 -5.82 11.31 7.98
N GLY A 183 -5.59 12.03 9.09
CA GLY A 183 -6.56 12.20 10.16
C GLY A 183 -6.83 10.96 11.02
N ILE A 184 -5.94 9.96 10.99
CA ILE A 184 -6.11 8.74 11.79
C ILE A 184 -5.54 8.95 13.18
N ASP A 185 -6.41 8.87 14.19
CA ASP A 185 -6.03 8.88 15.60
C ASP A 185 -5.33 7.55 15.99
N ASP A 186 -4.26 7.65 16.79
CA ASP A 186 -3.51 6.49 17.26
C ASP A 186 -4.34 5.56 18.16
N ASN A 187 -5.30 6.09 18.89
CA ASN A 187 -6.24 5.30 19.70
C ASN A 187 -7.06 4.29 18.87
N MET A 188 -7.18 4.53 17.55
CA MET A 188 -7.83 3.60 16.63
C MET A 188 -7.18 2.21 16.64
N PHE A 189 -5.88 2.13 16.94
CA PHE A 189 -5.09 0.90 16.91
C PHE A 189 -4.97 0.23 18.29
N THR A 190 -5.49 0.88 19.34
CA THR A 190 -5.48 0.34 20.69
C THR A 190 -6.57 -0.71 20.85
N PHE A 191 -6.20 -1.91 21.32
CA PHE A 191 -7.15 -2.98 21.57
C PHE A 191 -8.07 -2.66 22.75
N PRO A 192 -9.40 -2.62 22.59
CA PRO A 192 -10.35 -2.27 23.63
C PRO A 192 -10.63 -3.46 24.55
N ARG A 193 -9.70 -3.82 25.43
CA ARG A 193 -9.72 -5.02 26.27
C ARG A 193 -11.02 -5.20 27.06
N ASN A 194 -11.57 -4.11 27.58
CA ASN A 194 -12.82 -4.14 28.37
C ASN A 194 -14.03 -4.65 27.57
N LYS A 195 -14.05 -4.42 26.24
CA LYS A 195 -15.10 -4.91 25.34
C LYS A 195 -15.08 -6.43 25.20
N TYR A 196 -13.95 -7.06 25.45
CA TYR A 196 -13.71 -8.49 25.24
C TYR A 196 -13.40 -9.24 26.52
N LYS A 197 -13.72 -8.68 27.69
CA LYS A 197 -13.41 -9.26 29.01
C LYS A 197 -13.95 -10.70 29.20
N ASP A 198 -15.10 -11.01 28.56
CA ASP A 198 -15.78 -12.30 28.67
C ASP A 198 -15.41 -13.25 27.49
N TRP A 199 -14.35 -12.94 26.74
CA TRP A 199 -13.85 -13.77 25.65
C TRP A 199 -12.59 -14.52 26.09
N GLU A 200 -12.37 -15.68 25.48
CA GLU A 200 -11.13 -16.42 25.65
C GLU A 200 -9.95 -15.68 24.97
N PHE A 201 -8.79 -15.69 25.65
CA PHE A 201 -7.57 -15.10 25.12
C PHE A 201 -6.54 -16.21 24.88
N GLU A 202 -6.11 -16.36 23.63
CA GLU A 202 -5.06 -17.28 23.22
C GLU A 202 -3.78 -16.51 22.85
N ASP A 203 -2.71 -16.67 23.65
CA ASP A 203 -1.41 -16.10 23.33
C ASP A 203 -0.69 -17.00 22.30
N LYS A 204 -0.39 -16.44 21.12
CA LYS A 204 0.27 -17.10 19.98
C LYS A 204 1.64 -16.50 19.67
N ARG A 205 2.16 -15.66 20.54
CA ARG A 205 3.47 -15.01 20.38
C ARG A 205 4.63 -15.98 20.52
#